data_9df9bd9110a243fb67a10d0a1ff3534f
#
_entry.id   9df9bd9110a243fb67a10d0a1ff3534f
#
_cell.length_a   1.000
_cell.length_b   1.000
_cell.length_c   1.000
_cell.angle_alpha   90.00
_cell.angle_beta   90.00
_cell.angle_gamma   90.00
#
_symmetry.space_group_name_H-M   'P 1'
#
loop_
_entity.id
_entity.type
_entity.pdbx_description
1 polymer ?
#
loop_
_entity_poly.entity_id
_entity_poly.type
_entity_poly.pdbx_seq_one_letter_code
_entity_poly.pdbx_strand_id
1 'polypeptide(L)'
;MSKFVDKLQSLSKSSTTPIGFHPSGAELKSPAMLLIAGLSETQVKEAKIVADVNADAGLILSEGPSAKIVKQVVEAVGNVPLGVFVKGMSEEKINELASVGCDFVVFDIKIAAAVLSKKEVGKFLMIEPSLDQGLVRAINSLEVDGVFINSRDGDSFVAVEHLLVCRRFVELLEKPVIMALPSLVTKAELTSLWQVGVDGVVAPSAHSVEALAELKKMTSDLPGGARGRRSKAGVVLPHYGGGVATEEDEEEEEV
;
A
#
# COMPACT_ATOMS: atom_id res chain seq x y z
N MET A 1 -15.01 7.86 -4.09
CA MET A 1 -13.85 7.52 -3.26
C MET A 1 -13.60 6.02 -3.37
N SER A 2 -12.37 5.58 -3.48
CA SER A 2 -12.04 4.17 -3.63
C SER A 2 -12.18 3.41 -2.31
N LYS A 3 -12.95 2.32 -2.32
CA LYS A 3 -13.12 1.43 -1.14
C LYS A 3 -11.80 0.78 -0.71
N PHE A 4 -10.91 0.51 -1.67
CA PHE A 4 -9.62 -0.07 -1.38
C PHE A 4 -8.69 0.93 -0.67
N VAL A 5 -8.69 2.19 -1.11
CA VAL A 5 -7.94 3.26 -0.45
C VAL A 5 -8.43 3.45 0.99
N ASP A 6 -9.74 3.43 1.22
CA ASP A 6 -10.31 3.53 2.57
C ASP A 6 -9.84 2.39 3.48
N LYS A 7 -9.78 1.14 2.96
CA LYS A 7 -9.24 -0.01 3.69
C LYS A 7 -7.75 0.19 4.05
N LEU A 8 -6.92 0.68 3.11
CA LEU A 8 -5.49 0.94 3.36
C LEU A 8 -5.29 2.05 4.41
N GLN A 9 -6.10 3.11 4.35
CA GLN A 9 -6.04 4.19 5.34
C GLN A 9 -6.45 3.71 6.75
N SER A 10 -7.37 2.75 6.84
CA SER A 10 -7.78 2.16 8.12
C SER A 10 -6.63 1.41 8.80
N LEU A 11 -5.74 0.76 8.02
CA LEU A 11 -4.53 0.10 8.56
C LEU A 11 -3.59 1.11 9.23
N SER A 12 -3.38 2.26 8.62
CA SER A 12 -2.47 3.28 9.15
C SER A 12 -3.02 3.96 10.42
N LYS A 13 -4.34 4.11 10.53
CA LYS A 13 -5.00 4.70 11.71
C LYS A 13 -5.01 3.75 12.91
N SER A 14 -5.13 2.44 12.69
CA SER A 14 -5.11 1.43 13.77
C SER A 14 -3.73 1.27 14.43
N SER A 15 -2.67 1.77 13.81
CA SER A 15 -1.30 1.72 14.37
C SER A 15 -1.00 2.82 15.40
N THR A 16 -1.86 3.83 15.55
CA THR A 16 -1.76 4.86 16.59
C THR A 16 -2.63 4.44 17.77
N THR A 17 -2.08 3.74 18.75
CA THR A 17 -2.75 3.49 20.04
C THR A 17 -2.96 4.84 20.73
N PRO A 18 -4.22 5.27 21.01
CA PRO A 18 -4.43 6.44 21.85
C PRO A 18 -3.90 6.13 23.25
N ILE A 19 -3.05 7.01 23.78
CA ILE A 19 -2.61 6.95 25.18
C ILE A 19 -3.80 7.37 26.03
N GLY A 20 -4.55 6.42 26.56
CA GLY A 20 -5.62 6.67 27.53
C GLY A 20 -6.87 5.80 27.30
N PHE A 21 -7.30 5.11 28.36
CA PHE A 21 -8.55 4.37 28.55
C PHE A 21 -8.96 3.39 27.43
N HIS A 22 -8.68 2.10 27.63
CA HIS A 22 -9.26 1.02 26.82
C HIS A 22 -10.77 0.94 27.07
N PRO A 23 -11.63 1.16 26.06
CA PRO A 23 -13.00 0.70 26.16
C PRO A 23 -12.96 -0.84 26.05
N SER A 24 -13.46 -1.53 27.07
CA SER A 24 -13.70 -2.97 27.07
C SER A 24 -14.82 -3.31 26.10
N GLY A 25 -14.55 -3.29 24.81
CA GLY A 25 -15.41 -3.74 23.73
C GLY A 25 -14.56 -4.55 22.77
N ALA A 26 -15.09 -5.66 22.24
CA ALA A 26 -14.39 -6.51 21.29
C ALA A 26 -13.78 -5.67 20.17
N GLU A 27 -12.48 -5.42 20.22
CA GLU A 27 -11.74 -4.77 19.15
C GLU A 27 -11.91 -5.63 17.90
N LEU A 28 -12.63 -5.11 16.91
CA LEU A 28 -12.55 -5.63 15.55
C LEU A 28 -11.08 -5.46 15.15
N LYS A 29 -10.32 -6.56 15.24
CA LYS A 29 -8.91 -6.56 14.85
C LYS A 29 -8.82 -6.15 13.39
N SER A 30 -8.43 -4.90 13.15
CA SER A 30 -8.08 -4.47 11.79
C SER A 30 -6.99 -5.39 11.27
N PRO A 31 -7.09 -5.86 10.01
CA PRO A 31 -6.06 -6.72 9.43
C PRO A 31 -4.70 -6.03 9.52
N ALA A 32 -3.65 -6.79 9.76
CA ALA A 32 -2.30 -6.23 9.84
C ALA A 32 -1.69 -5.94 8.47
N MET A 33 -2.20 -6.58 7.42
CA MET A 33 -1.79 -6.45 6.02
C MET A 33 -2.97 -6.83 5.12
N LEU A 34 -3.16 -6.14 3.99
CA LEU A 34 -4.22 -6.46 3.03
C LEU A 34 -3.77 -7.52 2.04
N LEU A 35 -4.70 -8.42 1.68
CA LEU A 35 -4.53 -9.39 0.61
C LEU A 35 -5.29 -8.93 -0.64
N ILE A 36 -4.56 -8.72 -1.73
CA ILE A 36 -5.10 -8.44 -3.06
C ILE A 36 -4.94 -9.73 -3.89
N ALA A 37 -6.03 -10.22 -4.46
CA ALA A 37 -5.98 -11.38 -5.36
C ALA A 37 -5.66 -10.93 -6.79
N GLY A 38 -4.58 -11.43 -7.37
CA GLY A 38 -4.27 -11.25 -8.78
C GLY A 38 -5.24 -12.06 -9.65
N LEU A 39 -5.75 -11.44 -10.70
CA LEU A 39 -6.70 -12.03 -11.65
C LEU A 39 -6.11 -12.00 -13.05
N SER A 40 -6.30 -13.09 -13.80
CA SER A 40 -6.05 -13.10 -15.24
C SER A 40 -7.26 -12.55 -16.02
N GLU A 41 -7.01 -12.02 -17.21
CA GLU A 41 -8.04 -11.36 -18.02
C GLU A 41 -9.21 -12.28 -18.42
N THR A 42 -9.00 -13.59 -18.49
CA THR A 42 -9.90 -14.52 -19.14
C THR A 42 -10.82 -15.31 -18.22
N GLN A 43 -10.71 -15.18 -16.89
CA GLN A 43 -11.39 -16.10 -15.98
C GLN A 43 -12.32 -15.41 -14.97
N VAL A 44 -13.58 -15.20 -15.37
CA VAL A 44 -14.69 -14.86 -14.45
C VAL A 44 -14.80 -15.85 -13.27
N LYS A 45 -14.30 -17.09 -13.43
CA LYS A 45 -14.24 -18.10 -12.37
C LYS A 45 -13.29 -17.66 -11.25
N GLU A 46 -12.13 -17.08 -11.58
CA GLU A 46 -11.18 -16.54 -10.58
C GLU A 46 -11.81 -15.41 -9.78
N ALA A 47 -12.63 -14.58 -10.41
CA ALA A 47 -13.34 -13.49 -9.74
C ALA A 47 -14.29 -13.99 -8.63
N LYS A 48 -14.96 -15.12 -8.83
CA LYS A 48 -15.81 -15.74 -7.80
C LYS A 48 -14.98 -16.24 -6.62
N ILE A 49 -13.80 -16.82 -6.88
CA ILE A 49 -12.87 -17.25 -5.83
C ILE A 49 -12.48 -16.06 -4.93
N VAL A 50 -12.22 -14.90 -5.52
CA VAL A 50 -11.89 -13.66 -4.78
C VAL A 50 -13.01 -13.26 -3.82
N ALA A 51 -14.26 -13.38 -4.26
CA ALA A 51 -15.44 -13.10 -3.43
C ALA A 51 -15.60 -14.14 -2.31
N ASP A 52 -15.48 -15.43 -2.63
CA ASP A 52 -15.67 -16.56 -1.71
C ASP A 52 -14.62 -16.54 -0.56
N VAL A 53 -13.37 -16.21 -0.88
CA VAL A 53 -12.26 -16.07 0.09
C VAL A 53 -12.35 -14.77 0.89
N ASN A 54 -13.20 -13.83 0.47
CA ASN A 54 -13.28 -12.49 1.07
C ASN A 54 -11.91 -11.77 1.06
N ALA A 55 -11.24 -11.79 -0.10
CA ALA A 55 -10.03 -11.01 -0.29
C ALA A 55 -10.31 -9.51 -0.09
N ASP A 56 -9.30 -8.72 0.27
CA ASP A 56 -9.50 -7.29 0.54
C ASP A 56 -9.69 -6.49 -0.74
N ALA A 57 -9.10 -6.97 -1.86
CA ALA A 57 -9.31 -6.46 -3.22
C ALA A 57 -8.99 -7.54 -4.26
N GLY A 58 -9.45 -7.33 -5.50
CA GLY A 58 -8.96 -8.01 -6.69
C GLY A 58 -8.14 -7.05 -7.56
N LEU A 59 -7.19 -7.57 -8.33
CA LEU A 59 -6.41 -6.79 -9.29
C LEU A 59 -6.24 -7.57 -10.60
N ILE A 60 -6.77 -7.03 -11.70
CA ILE A 60 -6.53 -7.58 -13.04
C ILE A 60 -5.11 -7.21 -13.45
N LEU A 61 -4.25 -8.23 -13.61
CA LEU A 61 -2.82 -8.08 -13.89
C LEU A 61 -2.51 -7.89 -15.37
N SER A 62 -3.46 -8.16 -16.28
CA SER A 62 -3.26 -7.94 -17.71
C SER A 62 -3.23 -6.46 -18.05
N GLU A 63 -2.36 -6.09 -19.00
CA GLU A 63 -2.22 -4.72 -19.45
C GLU A 63 -3.43 -4.33 -20.32
N GLY A 64 -4.24 -3.40 -19.84
CA GLY A 64 -5.27 -2.76 -20.63
C GLY A 64 -6.51 -3.59 -20.98
N PRO A 65 -7.16 -4.24 -20.01
CA PRO A 65 -8.38 -5.02 -20.28
C PRO A 65 -9.48 -4.13 -20.86
N SER A 66 -10.38 -4.73 -21.64
CA SER A 66 -11.54 -4.00 -22.16
C SER A 66 -12.54 -3.69 -21.05
N ALA A 67 -13.25 -2.58 -21.12
CA ALA A 67 -14.29 -2.22 -20.15
C ALA A 67 -15.38 -3.29 -20.02
N LYS A 68 -15.67 -4.04 -21.08
CA LYS A 68 -16.61 -5.16 -21.05
C LYS A 68 -16.15 -6.27 -20.11
N ILE A 69 -14.85 -6.64 -20.17
CA ILE A 69 -14.26 -7.65 -19.28
C ILE A 69 -14.26 -7.15 -17.85
N VAL A 70 -13.81 -5.90 -17.62
CA VAL A 70 -13.80 -5.30 -16.29
C VAL A 70 -15.19 -5.31 -15.66
N LYS A 71 -16.24 -4.95 -16.42
CA LYS A 71 -17.62 -4.99 -15.95
C LYS A 71 -18.04 -6.40 -15.51
N GLN A 72 -17.72 -7.43 -16.32
CA GLN A 72 -18.05 -8.82 -15.99
C GLN A 72 -17.33 -9.28 -14.70
N VAL A 73 -16.07 -8.90 -14.53
CA VAL A 73 -15.30 -9.22 -13.32
C VAL A 73 -15.83 -8.47 -12.11
N VAL A 74 -16.17 -7.18 -12.23
CA VAL A 74 -16.82 -6.38 -11.15
C VAL A 74 -18.12 -7.03 -10.68
N GLU A 75 -18.97 -7.46 -11.61
CA GLU A 75 -20.21 -8.16 -11.28
C GLU A 75 -19.95 -9.50 -10.56
N ALA A 76 -18.87 -10.20 -10.92
CA ALA A 76 -18.52 -11.49 -10.33
C ALA A 76 -17.87 -11.39 -8.95
N VAL A 77 -17.04 -10.36 -8.69
CA VAL A 77 -16.41 -10.14 -7.37
C VAL A 77 -17.37 -9.49 -6.36
N GLY A 78 -18.48 -8.92 -6.82
CA GLY A 78 -19.51 -8.33 -5.97
C GLY A 78 -19.02 -7.11 -5.18
N ASN A 79 -18.96 -7.22 -3.85
CA ASN A 79 -18.58 -6.09 -2.98
C ASN A 79 -17.07 -5.88 -2.82
N VAL A 80 -16.25 -6.80 -3.34
CA VAL A 80 -14.78 -6.69 -3.26
C VAL A 80 -14.32 -5.62 -4.24
N PRO A 81 -13.54 -4.61 -3.83
CA PRO A 81 -13.02 -3.59 -4.73
C PRO A 81 -12.11 -4.21 -5.78
N LEU A 82 -12.30 -3.82 -7.04
CA LEU A 82 -11.53 -4.31 -8.18
C LEU A 82 -10.62 -3.24 -8.72
N GLY A 83 -9.34 -3.57 -8.84
CA GLY A 83 -8.33 -2.76 -9.52
C GLY A 83 -7.97 -3.30 -10.90
N VAL A 84 -7.37 -2.44 -11.69
CA VAL A 84 -6.89 -2.77 -13.04
C VAL A 84 -5.48 -2.22 -13.22
N PHE A 85 -4.59 -3.06 -13.78
CA PHE A 85 -3.28 -2.60 -14.23
C PHE A 85 -3.41 -1.88 -15.58
N VAL A 86 -2.92 -0.65 -15.66
CA VAL A 86 -3.02 0.18 -16.87
C VAL A 86 -1.63 0.64 -17.31
N LYS A 87 -1.30 0.43 -18.59
CA LYS A 87 -0.04 0.85 -19.17
C LYS A 87 -0.30 1.74 -20.38
N GLY A 88 0.25 2.95 -20.36
CA GLY A 88 0.12 3.88 -21.47
C GLY A 88 -1.30 4.26 -21.87
N MET A 89 -2.26 4.13 -20.96
CA MET A 89 -3.66 4.46 -21.22
C MET A 89 -3.92 5.96 -21.21
N SER A 90 -4.88 6.38 -22.05
CA SER A 90 -5.41 7.74 -22.02
C SER A 90 -6.35 7.96 -20.83
N GLU A 91 -6.58 9.22 -20.52
CA GLU A 91 -7.52 9.63 -19.48
C GLU A 91 -8.94 9.13 -19.74
N GLU A 92 -9.40 9.18 -21.01
CA GLU A 92 -10.74 8.70 -21.42
C GLU A 92 -10.93 7.23 -21.10
N LYS A 93 -9.89 6.41 -21.33
CA LYS A 93 -9.94 4.98 -21.04
C LYS A 93 -10.08 4.71 -19.55
N ILE A 94 -9.40 5.48 -18.72
CA ILE A 94 -9.52 5.36 -17.26
C ILE A 94 -10.92 5.78 -16.80
N ASN A 95 -11.49 6.83 -17.39
CA ASN A 95 -12.87 7.22 -17.13
C ASN A 95 -13.87 6.12 -17.53
N GLU A 96 -13.65 5.47 -18.67
CA GLU A 96 -14.44 4.32 -19.09
C GLU A 96 -14.38 3.19 -18.07
N LEU A 97 -13.17 2.84 -17.57
CA LEU A 97 -12.98 1.82 -16.54
C LEU A 97 -13.68 2.19 -15.22
N ALA A 98 -13.57 3.45 -14.78
CA ALA A 98 -14.26 3.94 -13.60
C ALA A 98 -15.80 3.83 -13.74
N SER A 99 -16.35 4.15 -14.92
CA SER A 99 -17.79 4.08 -15.19
C SER A 99 -18.38 2.66 -15.10
N VAL A 100 -17.56 1.63 -15.33
CA VAL A 100 -17.96 0.22 -15.21
C VAL A 100 -17.67 -0.39 -13.83
N GLY A 101 -17.22 0.42 -12.86
CA GLY A 101 -17.05 0.00 -11.47
C GLY A 101 -15.63 -0.37 -11.06
N CYS A 102 -14.60 -0.01 -11.86
CA CYS A 102 -13.22 -0.09 -11.42
C CYS A 102 -12.99 0.83 -10.21
N ASP A 103 -12.49 0.27 -9.10
CA ASP A 103 -12.30 0.99 -7.84
C ASP A 103 -10.94 1.68 -7.75
N PHE A 104 -9.89 1.07 -8.33
CA PHE A 104 -8.54 1.64 -8.36
C PHE A 104 -7.77 1.20 -9.60
N VAL A 105 -6.73 1.96 -9.94
CA VAL A 105 -5.82 1.66 -11.04
C VAL A 105 -4.37 1.60 -10.56
N VAL A 106 -3.59 0.69 -11.13
CA VAL A 106 -2.14 0.59 -10.96
C VAL A 106 -1.49 0.97 -12.29
N PHE A 107 -0.59 1.92 -12.29
CA PHE A 107 0.03 2.46 -13.51
C PHE A 107 1.52 2.77 -13.31
N ASP A 108 2.27 2.79 -14.41
CA ASP A 108 3.68 3.13 -14.43
C ASP A 108 3.93 4.66 -14.50
N ILE A 109 5.19 5.08 -14.38
CA ILE A 109 5.61 6.49 -14.42
C ILE A 109 5.39 7.17 -15.79
N LYS A 110 4.98 6.43 -16.83
CA LYS A 110 4.76 6.94 -18.20
C LYS A 110 3.30 7.29 -18.44
N ILE A 111 2.42 7.16 -17.46
CA ILE A 111 1.01 7.57 -17.58
C ILE A 111 0.87 9.08 -17.79
N ALA A 112 -0.19 9.50 -18.47
CA ALA A 112 -0.47 10.94 -18.63
C ALA A 112 -0.72 11.60 -17.27
N ALA A 113 -0.08 12.75 -17.00
CA ALA A 113 -0.20 13.44 -15.71
C ALA A 113 -1.65 13.86 -15.37
N ALA A 114 -2.51 14.06 -16.37
CA ALA A 114 -3.94 14.34 -16.17
C ALA A 114 -4.68 13.26 -15.37
N VAL A 115 -4.19 12.00 -15.36
CA VAL A 115 -4.75 10.90 -14.56
C VAL A 115 -4.67 11.18 -13.07
N LEU A 116 -3.65 11.91 -12.62
CA LEU A 116 -3.45 12.22 -11.20
C LEU A 116 -4.57 13.08 -10.62
N SER A 117 -5.24 13.91 -11.43
CA SER A 117 -6.35 14.76 -10.98
C SER A 117 -7.67 14.02 -10.74
N LYS A 118 -7.77 12.74 -11.12
CA LYS A 118 -8.99 11.93 -10.95
C LYS A 118 -9.24 11.60 -9.49
N LYS A 119 -10.47 11.81 -9.04
CA LYS A 119 -10.90 11.55 -7.65
C LYS A 119 -11.82 10.33 -7.52
N GLU A 120 -12.29 9.81 -8.65
CA GLU A 120 -13.26 8.72 -8.70
C GLU A 120 -12.63 7.35 -8.46
N VAL A 121 -11.34 7.20 -8.78
CA VAL A 121 -10.60 5.94 -8.65
C VAL A 121 -9.37 6.11 -7.75
N GLY A 122 -9.02 5.06 -7.01
CA GLY A 122 -7.75 4.98 -6.30
C GLY A 122 -6.56 4.90 -7.28
N LYS A 123 -5.45 5.51 -6.95
CA LYS A 123 -4.28 5.68 -7.83
C LYS A 123 -3.04 5.09 -7.18
N PHE A 124 -2.51 4.03 -7.78
CA PHE A 124 -1.30 3.36 -7.30
C PHE A 124 -0.21 3.45 -8.35
N LEU A 125 0.89 4.08 -7.98
CA LEU A 125 2.05 4.22 -8.86
C LEU A 125 2.94 2.98 -8.77
N MET A 126 3.10 2.26 -9.88
CA MET A 126 4.08 1.19 -9.97
C MET A 126 5.48 1.78 -10.12
N ILE A 127 6.39 1.35 -9.26
CA ILE A 127 7.78 1.77 -9.25
C ILE A 127 8.72 0.59 -9.40
N GLU A 128 9.81 0.83 -10.12
CA GLU A 128 10.89 -0.14 -10.26
C GLU A 128 11.85 -0.07 -9.08
N PRO A 129 12.45 -1.23 -8.69
CA PRO A 129 13.46 -1.26 -7.62
C PRO A 129 14.65 -0.33 -7.85
N SER A 130 14.98 -0.03 -9.12
CA SER A 130 16.10 0.81 -9.53
C SER A 130 15.84 2.32 -9.43
N LEU A 131 14.60 2.75 -9.12
CA LEU A 131 14.24 4.18 -9.09
C LEU A 131 15.10 4.95 -8.08
N ASP A 132 15.63 6.10 -8.50
CA ASP A 132 16.47 6.97 -7.67
C ASP A 132 15.75 7.44 -6.40
N GLN A 133 16.50 7.58 -5.30
CA GLN A 133 15.94 7.96 -3.99
C GLN A 133 15.28 9.34 -3.99
N GLY A 134 15.81 10.30 -4.76
CA GLY A 134 15.22 11.63 -4.90
C GLY A 134 13.85 11.56 -5.57
N LEU A 135 13.73 10.77 -6.65
CA LEU A 135 12.46 10.53 -7.34
C LEU A 135 11.46 9.78 -6.43
N VAL A 136 11.91 8.79 -5.67
CA VAL A 136 11.05 8.09 -4.70
C VAL A 136 10.48 9.07 -3.68
N ARG A 137 11.29 9.96 -3.11
CA ARG A 137 10.80 10.99 -2.17
C ARG A 137 9.84 11.98 -2.82
N ALA A 138 10.07 12.34 -4.09
CA ALA A 138 9.20 13.24 -4.85
C ALA A 138 7.78 12.66 -5.05
N ILE A 139 7.61 11.33 -5.01
CA ILE A 139 6.28 10.68 -5.07
C ILE A 139 5.37 11.15 -3.92
N ASN A 140 5.92 11.55 -2.78
CA ASN A 140 5.12 12.02 -1.65
C ASN A 140 4.31 13.29 -1.99
N SER A 141 4.80 14.12 -2.91
CA SER A 141 4.11 15.33 -3.38
C SER A 141 3.08 15.08 -4.49
N LEU A 142 3.02 13.86 -5.05
CA LEU A 142 2.05 13.53 -6.10
C LEU A 142 0.70 13.12 -5.51
N GLU A 143 -0.36 13.36 -6.26
CA GLU A 143 -1.73 12.93 -5.90
C GLU A 143 -1.96 11.43 -6.22
N VAL A 144 -1.14 10.55 -5.65
CA VAL A 144 -1.30 9.09 -5.69
C VAL A 144 -1.63 8.56 -4.29
N ASP A 145 -2.41 7.49 -4.21
CA ASP A 145 -2.92 6.94 -2.95
C ASP A 145 -1.98 5.87 -2.36
N GLY A 146 -1.06 5.35 -3.16
CA GLY A 146 -0.07 4.37 -2.74
C GLY A 146 0.91 4.02 -3.84
N VAL A 147 1.83 3.12 -3.50
CA VAL A 147 2.89 2.66 -4.38
C VAL A 147 2.82 1.15 -4.52
N PHE A 148 3.03 0.67 -5.74
CA PHE A 148 3.04 -0.73 -6.10
C PHE A 148 4.45 -1.13 -6.52
N ILE A 149 4.98 -2.20 -5.91
CA ILE A 149 6.27 -2.80 -6.27
C ILE A 149 5.99 -4.12 -6.97
N ASN A 150 6.43 -4.24 -8.22
CA ASN A 150 6.32 -5.50 -8.94
C ASN A 150 7.48 -6.43 -8.57
N SER A 151 7.20 -7.73 -8.44
CA SER A 151 8.25 -8.76 -8.40
C SER A 151 8.85 -8.93 -9.79
N ARG A 152 10.10 -9.38 -9.86
CA ARG A 152 10.71 -9.71 -11.16
C ARG A 152 10.11 -11.00 -11.70
N ASP A 153 9.94 -11.05 -13.01
CA ASP A 153 9.53 -12.27 -13.69
C ASP A 153 10.58 -13.38 -13.46
N GLY A 154 10.11 -14.55 -13.03
CA GLY A 154 10.95 -15.71 -12.77
C GLY A 154 11.39 -15.92 -11.31
N ASP A 155 11.10 -14.99 -10.41
CA ASP A 155 11.32 -15.20 -8.98
C ASP A 155 10.32 -16.24 -8.45
N SER A 156 10.81 -17.20 -7.67
CA SER A 156 9.99 -18.28 -7.11
C SER A 156 9.76 -18.18 -5.59
N PHE A 157 10.38 -17.22 -4.92
CA PHE A 157 10.27 -16.97 -3.48
C PHE A 157 10.58 -15.51 -3.14
N VAL A 158 10.28 -15.09 -1.92
CA VAL A 158 10.63 -13.74 -1.44
C VAL A 158 12.08 -13.74 -0.96
N ALA A 159 12.97 -13.21 -1.78
CA ALA A 159 14.39 -13.07 -1.46
C ALA A 159 14.66 -11.88 -0.51
N VAL A 160 15.84 -11.88 0.13
CA VAL A 160 16.31 -10.75 0.97
C VAL A 160 16.34 -9.44 0.17
N GLU A 161 16.65 -9.49 -1.12
CA GLU A 161 16.61 -8.32 -2.02
C GLU A 161 15.24 -7.65 -2.01
N HIS A 162 14.15 -8.43 -2.08
CA HIS A 162 12.79 -7.89 -2.00
C HIS A 162 12.53 -7.15 -0.68
N LEU A 163 13.02 -7.70 0.43
CA LEU A 163 12.88 -7.05 1.75
C LEU A 163 13.65 -5.74 1.82
N LEU A 164 14.87 -5.69 1.27
CA LEU A 164 15.67 -4.47 1.23
C LEU A 164 15.03 -3.39 0.35
N VAL A 165 14.50 -3.78 -0.81
CA VAL A 165 13.77 -2.87 -1.71
C VAL A 165 12.51 -2.33 -1.02
N CYS A 166 11.69 -3.20 -0.44
CA CYS A 166 10.49 -2.79 0.29
C CYS A 166 10.84 -1.86 1.45
N ARG A 167 11.85 -2.21 2.25
CA ARG A 167 12.30 -1.38 3.38
C ARG A 167 12.72 0.01 2.95
N ARG A 168 13.52 0.11 1.88
CA ARG A 168 13.95 1.40 1.32
C ARG A 168 12.75 2.27 0.94
N PHE A 169 11.76 1.69 0.27
CA PHE A 169 10.57 2.46 -0.14
C PHE A 169 9.70 2.86 1.05
N VAL A 170 9.48 1.96 2.00
CA VAL A 170 8.73 2.26 3.24
C VAL A 170 9.38 3.40 4.05
N GLU A 171 10.72 3.50 4.05
CA GLU A 171 11.43 4.58 4.74
C GLU A 171 11.36 5.93 4.02
N LEU A 172 11.28 5.91 2.68
CA LEU A 172 11.30 7.12 1.86
C LEU A 172 9.89 7.65 1.56
N LEU A 173 8.86 6.81 1.66
CA LEU A 173 7.48 7.13 1.31
C LEU A 173 6.61 7.33 2.56
N GLU A 174 5.69 8.27 2.47
CA GLU A 174 4.61 8.48 3.44
C GLU A 174 3.34 7.71 3.04
N LYS A 175 3.33 7.16 1.84
CA LYS A 175 2.21 6.46 1.21
C LYS A 175 2.28 4.95 1.47
N PRO A 176 1.14 4.23 1.44
CA PRO A 176 1.12 2.78 1.55
C PRO A 176 1.95 2.11 0.46
N VAL A 177 2.62 1.02 0.83
CA VAL A 177 3.43 0.20 -0.06
C VAL A 177 2.78 -1.16 -0.24
N ILE A 178 2.50 -1.52 -1.48
CA ILE A 178 1.93 -2.81 -1.89
C ILE A 178 2.99 -3.56 -2.70
N MET A 179 3.15 -4.85 -2.47
CA MET A 179 4.10 -5.68 -3.21
C MET A 179 3.39 -6.83 -3.93
N ALA A 180 3.69 -7.02 -5.20
CA ALA A 180 3.34 -8.25 -5.91
C ALA A 180 4.22 -9.41 -5.43
N LEU A 181 3.60 -10.52 -5.06
CA LEU A 181 4.32 -11.71 -4.64
C LEU A 181 4.81 -12.48 -5.87
N PRO A 182 6.05 -12.99 -5.88
CA PRO A 182 6.58 -13.77 -6.99
C PRO A 182 5.90 -15.13 -7.12
N SER A 183 5.46 -15.70 -6.00
CA SER A 183 4.78 -16.99 -5.91
C SER A 183 3.91 -17.06 -4.66
N LEU A 184 3.38 -18.24 -4.34
CA LEU A 184 2.82 -18.53 -3.02
C LEU A 184 3.94 -18.48 -1.98
N VAL A 185 3.73 -17.68 -0.94
CA VAL A 185 4.73 -17.41 0.10
C VAL A 185 4.44 -18.22 1.36
N THR A 186 5.49 -18.52 2.10
CA THR A 186 5.41 -19.10 3.43
C THR A 186 5.00 -18.04 4.47
N LYS A 187 4.52 -18.51 5.64
CA LYS A 187 4.21 -17.62 6.76
C LYS A 187 5.43 -16.79 7.20
N ALA A 188 6.63 -17.35 7.14
CA ALA A 188 7.86 -16.65 7.51
C ALA A 188 8.18 -15.50 6.55
N GLU A 189 8.06 -15.73 5.24
CA GLU A 189 8.25 -14.69 4.21
C GLU A 189 7.22 -13.58 4.34
N LEU A 190 5.95 -13.93 4.54
CA LEU A 190 4.89 -12.94 4.75
C LEU A 190 5.11 -12.11 6.02
N THR A 191 5.55 -12.75 7.10
CA THR A 191 5.92 -12.05 8.35
C THR A 191 7.07 -11.09 8.11
N SER A 192 8.09 -11.49 7.33
CA SER A 192 9.22 -10.63 6.99
C SER A 192 8.79 -9.40 6.18
N LEU A 193 7.90 -9.57 5.19
CA LEU A 193 7.32 -8.46 4.42
C LEU A 193 6.54 -7.50 5.32
N TRP A 194 5.75 -8.04 6.26
CA TRP A 194 5.03 -7.23 7.24
C TRP A 194 5.99 -6.45 8.15
N GLN A 195 7.08 -7.07 8.63
CA GLN A 195 8.07 -6.43 9.50
C GLN A 195 8.82 -5.29 8.81
N VAL A 196 9.10 -5.39 7.52
CA VAL A 196 9.72 -4.29 6.76
C VAL A 196 8.73 -3.17 6.41
N GLY A 197 7.42 -3.34 6.69
CA GLY A 197 6.42 -2.28 6.59
C GLY A 197 5.54 -2.33 5.34
N VAL A 198 5.47 -3.46 4.62
CA VAL A 198 4.56 -3.65 3.49
C VAL A 198 3.11 -3.65 3.99
N ASP A 199 2.25 -2.84 3.38
CA ASP A 199 0.85 -2.64 3.78
C ASP A 199 -0.11 -3.62 3.10
N GLY A 200 0.25 -4.12 1.93
CA GLY A 200 -0.54 -5.09 1.19
C GLY A 200 0.30 -5.96 0.27
N VAL A 201 -0.18 -7.16 0.00
CA VAL A 201 0.46 -8.09 -0.93
C VAL A 201 -0.52 -8.51 -2.01
N VAL A 202 -0.02 -8.63 -3.23
CA VAL A 202 -0.80 -9.14 -4.37
C VAL A 202 -0.39 -10.58 -4.63
N ALA A 203 -1.33 -11.50 -4.47
CA ALA A 203 -1.14 -12.90 -4.86
C ALA A 203 -1.05 -12.97 -6.39
N PRO A 204 -0.17 -13.82 -6.97
CA PRO A 204 -0.15 -14.06 -8.41
C PRO A 204 -1.53 -14.52 -8.93
N SER A 205 -1.77 -14.45 -10.23
CA SER A 205 -2.98 -15.04 -10.85
C SER A 205 -2.93 -16.58 -10.81
N ALA A 206 -4.08 -17.22 -11.02
CA ALA A 206 -4.21 -18.68 -11.13
C ALA A 206 -3.95 -19.49 -9.84
N HIS A 207 -4.46 -19.02 -8.71
CA HIS A 207 -4.46 -19.79 -7.46
C HIS A 207 -5.69 -20.68 -7.31
N SER A 208 -5.51 -21.81 -6.59
CA SER A 208 -6.66 -22.55 -6.07
C SER A 208 -7.34 -21.74 -4.96
N VAL A 209 -8.62 -22.03 -4.71
CA VAL A 209 -9.40 -21.42 -3.63
C VAL A 209 -8.71 -21.63 -2.29
N GLU A 210 -8.19 -22.84 -2.07
CA GLU A 210 -7.53 -23.25 -0.83
C GLU A 210 -6.25 -22.44 -0.59
N ALA A 211 -5.43 -22.26 -1.61
CA ALA A 211 -4.19 -21.51 -1.51
C ALA A 211 -4.43 -20.03 -1.20
N LEU A 212 -5.43 -19.41 -1.84
CA LEU A 212 -5.79 -18.02 -1.56
C LEU A 212 -6.42 -17.87 -0.16
N ALA A 213 -7.23 -18.84 0.27
CA ALA A 213 -7.82 -18.86 1.62
C ALA A 213 -6.74 -19.02 2.70
N GLU A 214 -5.74 -19.88 2.48
CA GLU A 214 -4.61 -20.02 3.37
C GLU A 214 -3.80 -18.71 3.47
N LEU A 215 -3.53 -18.06 2.35
CA LEU A 215 -2.85 -16.76 2.33
C LEU A 215 -3.67 -15.69 3.06
N LYS A 216 -5.00 -15.67 2.90
CA LYS A 216 -5.89 -14.77 3.64
C LYS A 216 -5.83 -15.02 5.15
N LYS A 217 -5.81 -16.28 5.56
CA LYS A 217 -5.63 -16.64 6.97
C LYS A 217 -4.28 -16.17 7.49
N MET A 218 -3.19 -16.42 6.76
CA MET A 218 -1.85 -15.96 7.14
C MET A 218 -1.76 -14.44 7.31
N THR A 219 -2.38 -13.64 6.42
CA THR A 219 -2.41 -12.17 6.56
C THR A 219 -3.23 -11.71 7.77
N SER A 220 -4.31 -12.43 8.10
CA SER A 220 -5.15 -12.13 9.27
C SER A 220 -4.50 -12.52 10.59
N ASP A 221 -3.64 -13.54 10.59
CA ASP A 221 -2.91 -14.04 11.75
C ASP A 221 -1.64 -13.22 12.07
N LEU A 222 -1.28 -12.25 11.23
CA LEU A 222 -0.14 -11.37 11.52
C LEU A 222 -0.40 -10.56 12.80
N PRO A 223 0.65 -10.28 13.59
CA PRO A 223 0.48 -9.55 14.84
C PRO A 223 -0.05 -8.15 14.56
N GLY A 224 -1.20 -7.81 15.16
CA GLY A 224 -1.67 -6.41 15.20
C GLY A 224 -0.73 -5.59 16.08
N GLY A 225 -0.33 -4.41 15.64
CA GLY A 225 0.52 -3.51 16.42
C GLY A 225 1.38 -2.59 15.58
N ALA A 226 2.08 -1.69 16.23
CA ALA A 226 2.96 -0.72 15.59
C ALA A 226 4.03 -1.45 14.76
N ARG A 227 3.87 -1.41 13.45
CA ARG A 227 4.88 -1.87 12.50
C ARG A 227 6.13 -1.01 12.66
N GLY A 228 7.28 -1.54 12.27
CA GLY A 228 8.55 -0.80 12.23
C GLY A 228 8.58 0.42 11.29
N ARG A 229 7.43 0.97 10.90
CA ARG A 229 7.32 2.33 10.40
C ARG A 229 7.74 3.23 11.55
N ARG A 230 8.98 3.71 11.54
CA ARG A 230 9.37 4.82 12.37
C ARG A 230 8.39 5.96 12.01
N SER A 231 7.41 6.22 12.89
CA SER A 231 6.89 7.56 12.99
C SER A 231 8.13 8.46 12.91
N LYS A 232 8.15 9.38 11.95
CA LYS A 232 9.06 10.51 12.02
C LYS A 232 8.67 11.24 13.31
N ALA A 233 9.14 10.72 14.45
CA ALA A 233 9.22 11.51 15.65
C ALA A 233 10.02 12.73 15.22
N GLY A 234 9.33 13.87 15.10
CA GLY A 234 9.98 15.12 14.81
C GLY A 234 11.19 15.16 15.73
N VAL A 235 12.37 15.35 15.18
CA VAL A 235 13.57 15.52 15.97
C VAL A 235 13.24 16.66 16.92
N VAL A 236 12.93 16.32 18.17
CA VAL A 236 12.87 17.29 19.24
C VAL A 236 14.31 17.73 19.39
N LEU A 237 14.68 18.79 18.68
CA LEU A 237 15.94 19.45 18.91
C LEU A 237 15.94 19.83 20.39
N PRO A 238 16.94 19.38 21.18
CA PRO A 238 17.06 19.85 22.53
C PRO A 238 17.12 21.38 22.48
N HIS A 239 16.17 22.04 23.11
CA HIS A 239 16.22 23.47 23.27
C HIS A 239 17.39 23.73 24.23
N TYR A 240 18.55 24.06 23.70
CA TYR A 240 19.63 24.64 24.48
C TYR A 240 19.18 26.03 24.84
N GLY A 241 18.59 26.14 26.03
CA GLY A 241 18.35 27.40 26.68
C GLY A 241 19.72 28.02 26.99
N GLY A 242 20.19 28.85 26.10
CA GLY A 242 21.32 29.76 26.41
C GLY A 242 20.86 30.76 27.45
N GLY A 243 21.18 30.47 28.70
CA GLY A 243 21.14 31.48 29.75
C GLY A 243 22.20 32.55 29.43
N VAL A 244 21.74 33.73 29.06
CA VAL A 244 22.59 34.93 29.04
C VAL A 244 22.83 35.28 30.49
N ALA A 245 24.05 35.05 30.99
CA ALA A 245 24.52 35.65 32.22
C ALA A 245 24.77 37.13 31.93
N THR A 246 23.97 37.98 32.51
CA THR A 246 24.28 39.41 32.66
C THR A 246 25.38 39.53 33.67
N GLU A 247 26.60 39.87 33.24
CA GLU A 247 27.65 40.41 34.10
C GLU A 247 27.24 41.82 34.44
N GLU A 248 27.01 42.09 35.75
CA GLU A 248 26.89 43.43 36.32
C GLU A 248 28.33 43.95 36.51
N ASP A 249 28.70 44.98 35.74
CA ASP A 249 29.91 45.75 35.95
C ASP A 249 29.74 46.56 37.23
N GLU A 250 30.46 46.20 38.31
CA GLU A 250 30.70 47.07 39.47
C GLU A 250 31.79 48.07 39.09
N GLU A 251 31.38 49.33 38.89
CA GLU A 251 32.30 50.46 38.84
C GLU A 251 32.77 50.79 40.31
N GLU A 252 34.02 50.48 40.62
CA GLU A 252 34.69 51.02 41.78
C GLU A 252 35.24 52.43 41.46
N GLU A 253 34.67 53.47 42.08
CA GLU A 253 35.28 54.81 42.22
C GLU A 253 36.45 54.73 43.18
N GLU A 254 37.65 55.16 42.76
CA GLU A 254 38.70 55.66 43.66
C GLU A 254 39.14 57.04 43.21
N VAL A 255 38.89 58.00 44.09
CA VAL A 255 39.55 59.19 44.53
C VAL A 255 40.64 59.86 43.68
#